data_9ac4485893cadfc4135433dc428623b2
#
_entry.id   9ac4485893cadfc4135433dc428623b2
#
_cell.length_a   1.000
_cell.length_b   1.000
_cell.length_c   1.000
_cell.angle_alpha   90.00
_cell.angle_beta   90.00
_cell.angle_gamma   90.00
#
_symmetry.space_group_name_H-M   'P 1'
#
loop_
_entity.id
_entity.type
_entity.pdbx_description
1 polymer ?
#
loop_
_entity_poly.entity_id
_entity_poly.type
_entity_poly.pdbx_seq_one_letter_code
_entity_poly.pdbx_strand_id
1 'polypeptide(L)'
;MPQMAPVMTIDGPSGAGKGTLCQLLAEKLGWHLLDSGAIYRVLALAALHHDVELDAEAALVPLAANLDVQFQVDGGQVKVVLEGEDVSRTIRSQEVSDAASKVAVFPRVREALLRRQRAFRQLPGLI
;
A
#
# COMPACT_ATOMS: atom_id res chain seq x y z
N MET A 1 -5.70 -26.05 -13.35
CA MET A 1 -6.12 -24.69 -12.97
C MET A 1 -5.15 -24.14 -11.96
N PRO A 2 -4.60 -22.95 -12.18
CA PRO A 2 -3.75 -22.35 -11.16
C PRO A 2 -4.56 -22.09 -9.89
N GLN A 3 -3.98 -22.46 -8.77
CA GLN A 3 -4.62 -22.24 -7.48
C GLN A 3 -4.48 -20.77 -7.09
N MET A 4 -5.60 -20.12 -6.79
CA MET A 4 -5.57 -18.75 -6.31
C MET A 4 -5.09 -18.69 -4.86
N ALA A 5 -4.20 -17.74 -4.58
CA ALA A 5 -3.74 -17.51 -3.23
C ALA A 5 -4.91 -17.07 -2.32
N PRO A 6 -4.99 -17.61 -1.09
CA PRO A 6 -6.01 -17.15 -0.15
C PRO A 6 -5.75 -15.72 0.30
N VAL A 7 -6.82 -15.01 0.66
CA VAL A 7 -6.75 -13.65 1.19
C VAL A 7 -7.48 -13.62 2.53
N MET A 8 -6.80 -13.06 3.54
CA MET A 8 -7.40 -12.81 4.85
C MET A 8 -7.52 -11.31 5.05
N THR A 9 -8.74 -10.80 5.20
CA THR A 9 -8.97 -9.39 5.49
C THR A 9 -9.19 -9.17 6.97
N ILE A 10 -8.56 -8.12 7.51
CA ILE A 10 -8.67 -7.77 8.93
C ILE A 10 -9.21 -6.34 8.99
N ASP A 11 -10.40 -6.20 9.54
CA ASP A 11 -11.07 -4.92 9.70
C ASP A 11 -11.19 -4.55 11.16
N GLY A 12 -11.20 -3.26 11.43
CA GLY A 12 -11.37 -2.74 12.77
C GLY A 12 -11.11 -1.25 12.83
N PRO A 13 -11.58 -0.58 13.90
CA PRO A 13 -11.32 0.85 14.07
C PRO A 13 -9.84 1.12 14.33
N SER A 14 -9.43 2.35 14.06
CA SER A 14 -8.10 2.84 14.40
C SER A 14 -7.82 2.62 15.89
N GLY A 15 -6.64 2.12 16.22
CA GLY A 15 -6.25 1.88 17.60
C GLY A 15 -6.69 0.55 18.19
N ALA A 16 -7.36 -0.30 17.40
CA ALA A 16 -7.78 -1.63 17.85
C ALA A 16 -6.67 -2.70 17.79
N GLY A 17 -5.45 -2.33 17.41
CA GLY A 17 -4.33 -3.28 17.27
C GLY A 17 -4.35 -4.05 15.96
N LYS A 18 -5.13 -3.60 14.99
CA LYS A 18 -5.30 -4.25 13.69
C LYS A 18 -3.97 -4.43 12.95
N GLY A 19 -3.15 -3.38 12.89
CA GLY A 19 -1.84 -3.44 12.23
C GLY A 19 -0.90 -4.45 12.86
N THR A 20 -0.86 -4.51 14.19
CA THR A 20 -0.04 -5.48 14.92
C THR A 20 -0.49 -6.90 14.66
N LEU A 21 -1.81 -7.14 14.64
CA LEU A 21 -2.35 -8.47 14.35
C LEU A 21 -2.01 -8.92 12.94
N CYS A 22 -2.17 -8.04 11.94
CA CYS A 22 -1.83 -8.34 10.55
C CYS A 22 -0.36 -8.73 10.41
N GLN A 23 0.53 -7.97 11.06
CA GLN A 23 1.97 -8.23 11.04
C GLN A 23 2.30 -9.59 11.66
N LEU A 24 1.74 -9.90 12.83
CA LEU A 24 1.98 -11.17 13.50
C LEU A 24 1.50 -12.36 12.67
N LEU A 25 0.33 -12.23 12.04
CA LEU A 25 -0.21 -13.26 11.16
C LEU A 25 0.64 -13.46 9.92
N ALA A 26 1.11 -12.38 9.30
CA ALA A 26 1.97 -12.45 8.13
C ALA A 26 3.28 -13.18 8.45
N GLU A 27 3.92 -12.85 9.58
CA GLU A 27 5.12 -13.54 10.04
C GLU A 27 4.87 -15.02 10.30
N LYS A 28 3.82 -15.32 11.03
CA LYS A 28 3.51 -16.69 11.46
C LYS A 28 3.15 -17.60 10.30
N LEU A 29 2.40 -17.09 9.33
CA LEU A 29 1.96 -17.85 8.17
C LEU A 29 2.96 -17.78 7.00
N GLY A 30 3.94 -16.87 7.03
CA GLY A 30 4.81 -16.61 5.91
C GLY A 30 4.09 -16.01 4.71
N TRP A 31 2.99 -15.32 4.95
CA TRP A 31 2.17 -14.71 3.90
C TRP A 31 2.63 -13.30 3.57
N HIS A 32 2.25 -12.83 2.37
CA HIS A 32 2.47 -11.45 1.97
C HIS A 32 1.56 -10.52 2.78
N LEU A 33 2.00 -9.30 2.95
CA LEU A 33 1.25 -8.26 3.68
C LEU A 33 0.91 -7.10 2.75
N LEU A 34 -0.33 -6.60 2.85
CA LEU A 34 -0.78 -5.39 2.19
C LEU A 34 -1.48 -4.49 3.19
N ASP A 35 -1.00 -3.25 3.30
CA ASP A 35 -1.67 -2.18 4.03
C ASP A 35 -2.33 -1.25 3.02
N SER A 36 -3.64 -1.38 2.84
CA SER A 36 -4.38 -0.61 1.85
C SER A 36 -4.37 0.89 2.14
N GLY A 37 -4.38 1.29 3.41
CA GLY A 37 -4.27 2.70 3.78
C GLY A 37 -2.92 3.29 3.42
N ALA A 38 -1.86 2.54 3.63
CA ALA A 38 -0.50 2.98 3.31
C ALA A 38 -0.29 3.14 1.82
N ILE A 39 -0.96 2.35 0.97
CA ILE A 39 -0.74 2.40 -0.48
C ILE A 39 -1.10 3.76 -1.09
N TYR A 40 -2.13 4.44 -0.56
CA TYR A 40 -2.47 5.79 -0.98
C TYR A 40 -1.40 6.80 -0.60
N ARG A 41 -0.81 6.66 0.59
CA ARG A 41 0.29 7.51 1.03
C ARG A 41 1.54 7.27 0.21
N VAL A 42 1.81 6.02 -0.16
CA VAL A 42 2.95 5.68 -1.03
C VAL A 42 2.76 6.30 -2.42
N LEU A 43 1.56 6.23 -2.99
CA LEU A 43 1.28 6.89 -4.27
C LEU A 43 1.49 8.40 -4.17
N ALA A 44 1.00 9.02 -3.11
CA ALA A 44 1.16 10.46 -2.91
C ALA A 44 2.63 10.84 -2.82
N LEU A 45 3.44 10.07 -2.09
CA LEU A 45 4.86 10.30 -2.00
C LEU A 45 5.56 10.13 -3.35
N ALA A 46 5.20 9.10 -4.12
CA ALA A 46 5.73 8.90 -5.46
C ALA A 46 5.42 10.09 -6.37
N ALA A 47 4.20 10.62 -6.29
CA ALA A 47 3.82 11.81 -7.06
C ALA A 47 4.66 13.02 -6.67
N LEU A 48 4.93 13.23 -5.39
CA LEU A 48 5.80 14.31 -4.93
C LEU A 48 7.24 14.12 -5.40
N HIS A 49 7.77 12.91 -5.38
CA HIS A 49 9.13 12.60 -5.83
C HIS A 49 9.30 12.79 -7.34
N HIS A 50 8.29 12.48 -8.13
CA HIS A 50 8.34 12.56 -9.59
C HIS A 50 7.72 13.85 -10.13
N ASP A 51 7.44 14.82 -9.25
CA ASP A 51 6.84 16.11 -9.63
C ASP A 51 5.54 15.96 -10.41
N VAL A 52 4.73 14.97 -10.08
CA VAL A 52 3.40 14.79 -10.65
C VAL A 52 2.40 15.60 -9.85
N GLU A 53 1.61 16.42 -10.55
CA GLU A 53 0.59 17.25 -9.92
C GLU A 53 -0.48 16.38 -9.23
N LEU A 54 -0.82 16.73 -7.99
CA LEU A 54 -1.78 15.95 -7.19
C LEU A 54 -3.23 16.06 -7.69
N ASP A 55 -3.49 16.97 -8.62
CA ASP A 55 -4.79 17.15 -9.26
C ASP A 55 -4.82 16.67 -10.72
N ALA A 56 -3.73 16.09 -11.22
CA ALA A 56 -3.62 15.59 -12.58
C ALA A 56 -3.98 14.09 -12.64
N GLU A 57 -5.27 13.78 -12.63
CA GLU A 57 -5.76 12.38 -12.64
C GLU A 57 -5.11 11.55 -13.74
N ALA A 58 -5.03 12.08 -14.97
CA ALA A 58 -4.46 11.35 -16.10
C ALA A 58 -2.98 11.00 -15.91
N ALA A 59 -2.22 11.82 -15.18
CA ALA A 59 -0.82 11.54 -14.89
C ALA A 59 -0.66 10.62 -13.68
N LEU A 60 -1.58 10.69 -12.73
CA LEU A 60 -1.55 9.84 -11.53
C LEU A 60 -1.90 8.38 -11.84
N VAL A 61 -2.78 8.12 -12.80
CA VAL A 61 -3.23 6.76 -13.12
C VAL A 61 -2.07 5.83 -13.51
N PRO A 62 -1.18 6.17 -14.46
CA PRO A 62 -0.05 5.29 -14.77
C PRO A 62 0.93 5.15 -13.60
N LEU A 63 1.10 6.18 -12.80
CA LEU A 63 1.95 6.12 -11.61
C LEU A 63 1.37 5.11 -10.60
N ALA A 64 0.06 5.12 -10.40
CA ALA A 64 -0.63 4.19 -9.52
C ALA A 64 -0.56 2.75 -10.06
N ALA A 65 -0.79 2.56 -11.35
CA ALA A 65 -0.80 1.26 -11.99
C ALA A 65 0.57 0.56 -11.94
N ASN A 66 1.65 1.34 -11.96
CA ASN A 66 3.02 0.82 -12.00
C ASN A 66 3.77 1.10 -10.69
N LEU A 67 3.06 1.32 -9.60
CA LEU A 67 3.65 1.67 -8.32
C LEU A 67 4.59 0.56 -7.81
N ASP A 68 5.87 0.88 -7.67
CA ASP A 68 6.88 -0.04 -7.16
C ASP A 68 6.94 0.06 -5.65
N VAL A 69 6.07 -0.68 -4.99
CA VAL A 69 5.95 -0.70 -3.54
C VAL A 69 6.02 -2.13 -3.02
N GLN A 70 6.70 -2.29 -1.89
CA GLN A 70 6.78 -3.56 -1.17
C GLN A 70 6.51 -3.32 0.31
N PHE A 71 5.80 -4.25 0.92
CA PHE A 71 5.62 -4.29 2.38
C PHE A 71 6.44 -5.47 2.89
N GLN A 72 7.49 -5.17 3.65
CA GLN A 72 8.41 -6.19 4.17
C GLN A 72 8.22 -6.33 5.67
N VAL A 73 8.01 -7.56 6.12
CA VAL A 73 7.90 -7.86 7.55
C VAL A 73 9.23 -8.42 8.01
N ASP A 74 9.89 -7.72 8.93
CA ASP A 74 11.22 -8.08 9.39
C ASP A 74 11.38 -7.72 10.87
N GLY A 75 11.74 -8.71 11.68
CA GLY A 75 12.05 -8.52 13.08
C GLY A 75 10.94 -7.86 13.90
N GLY A 76 9.68 -8.17 13.61
CA GLY A 76 8.54 -7.59 14.31
C GLY A 76 8.15 -6.20 13.83
N GLN A 77 8.70 -5.76 12.71
CA GLN A 77 8.39 -4.46 12.11
C GLN A 77 7.97 -4.61 10.66
N VAL A 78 7.07 -3.72 10.21
CA VAL A 78 6.69 -3.62 8.80
C VAL A 78 7.45 -2.45 8.18
N LYS A 79 8.21 -2.73 7.14
CA LYS A 79 8.88 -1.71 6.32
C LYS A 79 8.12 -1.51 5.04
N VAL A 80 7.90 -0.26 4.68
CA VAL A 80 7.30 0.13 3.40
C VAL A 80 8.42 0.63 2.50
N VAL A 81 8.60 -0.04 1.37
CA VAL A 81 9.69 0.25 0.44
C VAL A 81 9.10 0.75 -0.88
N LEU A 82 9.48 1.95 -1.27
CA LEU A 82 9.09 2.56 -2.55
C LEU A 82 10.33 2.74 -3.41
N GLU A 83 10.32 2.12 -4.59
CA GLU A 83 11.43 2.21 -5.55
C GLU A 83 12.78 1.89 -4.90
N GLY A 84 12.79 0.88 -4.04
CA GLY A 84 14.00 0.43 -3.34
C GLY A 84 14.38 1.23 -2.10
N GLU A 85 13.62 2.25 -1.74
CA GLU A 85 13.88 3.12 -0.58
C GLU A 85 12.87 2.86 0.54
N ASP A 86 13.36 2.73 1.77
CA ASP A 86 12.50 2.61 2.95
C ASP A 86 11.86 3.96 3.24
N VAL A 87 10.54 4.03 3.02
CA VAL A 87 9.75 5.26 3.22
C VAL A 87 8.80 5.16 4.41
N SER A 88 8.99 4.18 5.27
CA SER A 88 8.09 3.90 6.40
C SER A 88 7.83 5.11 7.29
N ARG A 89 8.81 5.96 7.51
CA ARG A 89 8.66 7.20 8.28
C ARG A 89 8.04 8.31 7.45
N THR A 90 8.52 8.49 6.22
CA THR A 90 8.13 9.59 5.34
C THR A 90 6.63 9.57 5.05
N ILE A 91 6.06 8.39 4.82
CA ILE A 91 4.63 8.28 4.53
C ILE A 91 3.73 8.62 5.72
N ARG A 92 4.28 8.75 6.93
CA ARG A 92 3.53 9.14 8.13
C ARG A 92 3.50 10.65 8.34
N SER A 93 4.22 11.42 7.53
CA SER A 93 4.24 12.88 7.64
C SER A 93 2.87 13.47 7.29
N GLN A 94 2.58 14.65 7.83
CA GLN A 94 1.33 15.35 7.54
C GLN A 94 1.25 15.74 6.07
N GLU A 95 2.36 16.14 5.47
CA GLU A 95 2.42 16.49 4.06
C GLU A 95 1.97 15.33 3.17
N VAL A 96 2.46 14.12 3.43
CA VAL A 96 2.09 12.93 2.66
C VAL A 96 0.64 12.52 2.94
N SER A 97 0.18 12.61 4.19
CA SER A 97 -1.21 12.35 4.55
C SER A 97 -2.17 13.27 3.81
N ASP A 98 -1.85 14.57 3.75
CA ASP A 98 -2.68 15.55 3.03
C ASP A 98 -2.67 15.28 1.52
N ALA A 99 -1.51 14.95 0.98
CA ALA A 99 -1.38 14.59 -0.44
C ALA A 99 -2.17 13.32 -0.77
N ALA A 100 -2.15 12.32 0.12
CA ALA A 100 -2.92 11.09 -0.06
C ALA A 100 -4.42 11.36 -0.13
N SER A 101 -4.92 12.25 0.71
CA SER A 101 -6.33 12.66 0.67
C SER A 101 -6.71 13.32 -0.65
N LYS A 102 -5.80 14.10 -1.24
CA LYS A 102 -6.03 14.75 -2.53
C LYS A 102 -6.11 13.75 -3.69
N VAL A 103 -5.21 12.78 -3.74
CA VAL A 103 -5.21 11.79 -4.83
C VAL A 103 -6.35 10.78 -4.69
N ALA A 104 -6.83 10.53 -3.49
CA ALA A 104 -7.88 9.56 -3.22
C ALA A 104 -9.26 9.96 -3.75
N VAL A 105 -9.47 11.23 -4.12
CA VAL A 105 -10.76 11.69 -4.65
C VAL A 105 -11.02 11.24 -6.09
N PHE A 106 -9.98 10.84 -6.84
CA PHE A 106 -10.12 10.49 -8.24
C PHE A 106 -10.51 9.02 -8.42
N PRO A 107 -11.69 8.73 -9.03
CA PRO A 107 -12.13 7.34 -9.21
C PRO A 107 -11.17 6.48 -10.02
N ARG A 108 -10.54 7.05 -11.07
CA ARG A 108 -9.59 6.31 -11.91
C ARG A 108 -8.31 5.96 -11.17
N VAL A 109 -7.86 6.83 -10.26
CA VAL A 109 -6.71 6.56 -9.40
C VAL A 109 -7.04 5.42 -8.43
N ARG A 110 -8.21 5.47 -7.80
CA ARG A 110 -8.66 4.41 -6.89
C ARG A 110 -8.76 3.06 -7.62
N GLU A 111 -9.28 3.06 -8.84
CA GLU A 111 -9.38 1.84 -9.65
C GLU A 111 -7.99 1.29 -10.00
N ALA A 112 -7.06 2.14 -10.41
CA ALA A 112 -5.70 1.72 -10.71
C ALA A 112 -4.98 1.15 -9.47
N LEU A 113 -5.16 1.77 -8.31
CA LEU A 113 -4.60 1.25 -7.05
C LEU A 113 -5.26 -0.06 -6.64
N LEU A 114 -6.55 -0.24 -6.88
CA LEU A 114 -7.22 -1.50 -6.59
C LEU A 114 -6.62 -2.64 -7.42
N ARG A 115 -6.39 -2.41 -8.71
CA ARG A 115 -5.72 -3.38 -9.58
C ARG A 115 -4.30 -3.69 -9.09
N ARG A 116 -3.58 -2.65 -8.68
CA ARG A 116 -2.22 -2.82 -8.14
C ARG A 116 -2.23 -3.62 -6.85
N GLN A 117 -3.21 -3.40 -5.98
CA GLN A 117 -3.39 -4.16 -4.74
C GLN A 117 -3.67 -5.64 -5.03
N ARG A 118 -4.48 -5.94 -6.04
CA ARG A 118 -4.77 -7.32 -6.42
C ARG A 118 -3.52 -8.09 -6.83
N ALA A 119 -2.51 -7.41 -7.35
CA ALA A 119 -1.25 -8.04 -7.71
C ALA A 119 -0.45 -8.53 -6.49
N PHE A 120 -0.76 -8.06 -5.27
CA PHE A 120 -0.16 -8.61 -4.04
C PHE A 120 -0.72 -9.98 -3.66
N ARG A 121 -1.80 -10.42 -4.29
CA ARG A 121 -2.40 -11.72 -4.01
C ARG A 121 -1.59 -12.82 -4.67
N GLN A 122 -0.57 -13.28 -3.97
CA GLN A 122 0.35 -14.31 -4.43
C GLN A 122 0.47 -15.40 -3.36
N LEU A 123 0.80 -16.62 -3.80
CA LEU A 123 1.04 -17.72 -2.87
C LEU A 123 2.22 -17.39 -1.94
N PRO A 124 2.20 -17.80 -0.68
CA PRO A 124 1.21 -18.69 -0.05
C PRO A 124 -0.09 -18.01 0.38
N GLY A 125 -0.16 -16.69 0.38
CA GLY A 125 -1.36 -15.95 0.73
C GLY A 125 -1.10 -14.48 0.99
N LEU A 126 -2.17 -13.71 1.20
CA LEU A 126 -2.14 -12.27 1.44
C LEU A 126 -2.98 -11.90 2.67
N ILE A 127 -2.41 -11.05 3.50
CA ILE A 127 -3.13 -10.45 4.64
C ILE A 127 -3.26 -8.95 4.42
#